data_44898acfc1647d413a2ba0b499eba500
#
_entry.id   44898acfc1647d413a2ba0b499eba500
#
_cell.length_a   1.000
_cell.length_b   1.000
_cell.length_c   1.000
_cell.angle_alpha   90.00
_cell.angle_beta   90.00
_cell.angle_gamma   90.00
#
_symmetry.space_group_name_H-M   'P 1'
#
loop_
_entity.id
_entity.type
_entity.pdbx_description
1 polymer ?
#
loop_
_entity_poly.entity_id
_entity_poly.type
_entity_poly.pdbx_seq_one_letter_code
_entity_poly.pdbx_strand_id
1 'polypeptide(L)' 'MNEGMLWYDNQGNVDIKDRIISAIKFFESKYGYVPEKCFVNPATLENPIELNDKTKVLPNNRVIVNHFWLEFISE' A
#
# COMPACT_ATOMS: atom_id res chain seq x y z
N MET A 1 -11.65 7.18 -3.05
CA MET A 1 -11.10 5.88 -2.60
C MET A 1 -12.10 5.20 -1.69
N ASN A 2 -12.18 3.88 -1.76
CA ASN A 2 -12.97 3.09 -0.83
C ASN A 2 -12.32 3.08 0.56
N GLU A 3 -13.00 2.48 1.52
CA GLU A 3 -12.44 2.32 2.85
C GLU A 3 -11.21 1.41 2.82
N GLY A 4 -10.35 1.56 3.82
CA GLY A 4 -9.11 0.80 3.87
C GLY A 4 -8.37 1.02 5.17
N MET A 5 -7.13 0.54 5.21
CA MET A 5 -6.24 0.70 6.34
C MET A 5 -5.13 1.69 5.98
N LEU A 6 -4.92 2.68 6.82
CA LEU A 6 -3.82 3.62 6.67
C LEU A 6 -2.60 3.08 7.42
N TRP A 7 -1.49 2.92 6.71
CA TRP A 7 -0.23 2.42 7.25
C TRP A 7 0.79 3.54 7.30
N TYR A 8 1.37 3.78 8.47
CA TYR A 8 2.47 4.74 8.59
C TYR A 8 3.80 4.03 8.27
N ASP A 9 4.50 4.57 7.29
CA ASP A 9 5.78 4.03 6.83
C ASP A 9 6.92 4.93 7.30
N ASN A 10 7.78 4.42 8.19
CA ASN A 10 8.92 5.16 8.74
C ASN A 10 10.27 4.50 8.40
N GLN A 11 10.31 3.60 7.43
CA GLN A 11 11.51 2.86 7.06
C GLN A 11 12.19 3.47 5.82
N GLY A 12 12.60 4.72 5.93
CA GLY A 12 13.10 5.49 4.79
C GLY A 12 14.32 4.92 4.07
N ASN A 13 15.10 4.06 4.71
CA ASN A 13 16.31 3.45 4.14
C ASN A 13 16.10 2.02 3.67
N VAL A 14 14.87 1.55 3.64
CA VAL A 14 14.49 0.24 3.09
C VAL A 14 13.86 0.44 1.73
N ASP A 15 14.06 -0.49 0.79
CA ASP A 15 13.46 -0.43 -0.53
C ASP A 15 11.95 -0.29 -0.43
N ILE A 16 11.36 0.57 -1.27
CA ILE A 16 9.92 0.83 -1.25
C ILE A 16 9.09 -0.43 -1.42
N LYS A 17 9.53 -1.36 -2.26
CA LYS A 17 8.80 -2.63 -2.46
C LYS A 17 8.75 -3.43 -1.18
N ASP A 18 9.86 -3.52 -0.45
CA ASP A 18 9.91 -4.26 0.81
C ASP A 18 9.06 -3.58 1.88
N ARG A 19 9.01 -2.26 1.90
CA ARG A 19 8.15 -1.50 2.82
C ARG A 19 6.68 -1.78 2.56
N ILE A 20 6.29 -1.79 1.29
CA ILE A 20 4.91 -2.08 0.91
C ILE A 20 4.57 -3.53 1.23
N ILE A 21 5.48 -4.48 0.97
CA ILE A 21 5.26 -5.88 1.30
C ILE A 21 5.03 -6.06 2.81
N SER A 22 5.77 -5.34 3.64
CA SER A 22 5.57 -5.37 5.10
C SER A 22 4.17 -4.91 5.48
N ALA A 23 3.68 -3.84 4.85
CA ALA A 23 2.34 -3.33 5.09
C ALA A 23 1.28 -4.34 4.62
N ILE A 24 1.50 -4.98 3.47
CA ILE A 24 0.59 -6.01 2.94
C ILE A 24 0.52 -7.21 3.89
N LYS A 25 1.65 -7.65 4.41
CA LYS A 25 1.69 -8.77 5.36
C LYS A 25 0.93 -8.46 6.64
N PHE A 26 1.07 -7.25 7.15
CA PHE A 26 0.32 -6.81 8.32
C PHE A 26 -1.18 -6.80 8.03
N PHE A 27 -1.57 -6.26 6.87
CA PHE A 27 -2.96 -6.23 6.44
C PHE A 27 -3.54 -7.64 6.35
N GLU A 28 -2.81 -8.56 5.71
CA GLU A 28 -3.24 -9.95 5.57
C GLU A 28 -3.40 -10.63 6.93
N SER A 29 -2.46 -10.39 7.84
CA SER A 29 -2.53 -10.92 9.20
C SER A 29 -3.77 -10.42 9.95
N LYS A 30 -4.14 -9.16 9.73
CA LYS A 30 -5.25 -8.53 10.44
C LYS A 30 -6.61 -8.87 9.85
N TYR A 31 -6.71 -8.92 8.52
CA TYR A 31 -8.00 -9.03 7.82
C TYR A 31 -8.21 -10.36 7.10
N GLY A 32 -7.17 -11.18 6.99
CA GLY A 32 -7.30 -12.54 6.45
C GLY A 32 -7.26 -12.64 4.93
N TYR A 33 -6.89 -11.58 4.21
CA TYR A 33 -6.74 -11.60 2.75
C TYR A 33 -5.73 -10.56 2.32
N VAL A 34 -5.21 -10.70 1.10
CA VAL A 34 -4.26 -9.75 0.51
C VAL A 34 -5.03 -8.61 -0.16
N PRO A 35 -4.68 -7.34 0.10
CA PRO A 35 -5.38 -6.22 -0.54
C PRO A 35 -5.11 -6.20 -2.03
N GLU A 36 -6.12 -5.85 -2.83
CA GLU A 36 -5.96 -5.73 -4.28
C GLU A 36 -5.29 -4.43 -4.68
N LYS A 37 -5.47 -3.37 -3.89
CA LYS A 37 -4.93 -2.05 -4.20
C LYS A 37 -4.25 -1.44 -2.99
N CYS A 38 -3.09 -0.84 -3.24
CA CYS A 38 -2.36 -0.05 -2.27
C CYS A 38 -2.05 1.30 -2.92
N PHE A 39 -2.42 2.39 -2.26
CA PHE A 39 -2.16 3.73 -2.77
C PHE A 39 -1.02 4.38 -2.01
N VAL A 40 -0.14 5.04 -2.73
CA VAL A 40 1.01 5.75 -2.15
C VAL A 40 1.10 7.14 -2.75
N ASN A 41 1.74 8.06 -2.02
CA ASN A 41 1.94 9.41 -2.54
C ASN A 41 2.88 9.38 -3.76
N PRO A 42 2.61 10.17 -4.82
CA PRO A 42 3.48 10.20 -6.00
C PRO A 42 4.93 10.58 -5.72
N ALA A 43 5.20 11.28 -4.63
CA ALA A 43 6.57 11.58 -4.22
C ALA A 43 7.34 10.32 -3.78
N THR A 44 6.61 9.29 -3.35
CA THR A 44 7.20 8.02 -2.93
C THR A 44 7.30 7.04 -4.09
N LEU A 45 6.28 7.01 -4.95
CA LEU A 45 6.23 6.10 -6.10
C LEU A 45 5.48 6.81 -7.24
N GLU A 46 6.17 7.11 -8.32
CA GLU A 46 5.59 7.83 -9.46
C GLU A 46 4.76 6.94 -10.37
N ASN A 47 5.20 5.70 -10.59
CA ASN A 47 4.59 4.81 -11.57
C ASN A 47 3.95 3.62 -10.88
N PRO A 48 2.79 3.14 -11.39
CA PRO A 48 2.15 1.95 -10.82
C PRO A 48 3.07 0.74 -10.90
N ILE A 49 3.00 -0.11 -9.90
CA ILE A 49 3.69 -1.41 -9.89
C ILE A 49 2.72 -2.48 -9.41
N GLU A 50 3.06 -3.72 -9.69
CA GLU A 50 2.32 -4.90 -9.23
C GLU A 50 3.21 -5.72 -8.32
N LEU A 51 2.68 -6.15 -7.17
CA LEU A 51 3.41 -6.98 -6.21
C LEU A 51 2.73 -8.33 -6.06
N ASN A 52 3.53 -9.40 -6.20
CA ASN A 52 3.08 -10.79 -6.00
C ASN A 52 1.86 -11.16 -6.86
N ASP A 53 1.69 -10.53 -8.01
CA ASP A 53 0.58 -10.73 -8.94
C ASP A 53 -0.80 -10.53 -8.31
N LYS A 54 -0.86 -9.91 -7.14
CA LYS A 54 -2.11 -9.77 -6.37
C LYS A 54 -2.44 -8.33 -6.02
N THR A 55 -1.43 -7.51 -5.74
CA THR A 55 -1.64 -6.14 -5.28
C THR A 55 -1.10 -5.15 -6.30
N LYS A 56 -1.97 -4.27 -6.77
CA LYS A 56 -1.57 -3.13 -7.59
C LYS A 56 -1.24 -1.96 -6.67
N VAL A 57 -0.05 -1.39 -6.83
CA VAL A 57 0.37 -0.21 -6.08
C VAL A 57 0.24 0.99 -7.02
N LEU A 58 -0.58 1.95 -6.64
CA LEU A 58 -0.96 3.07 -7.49
C LEU A 58 -0.61 4.39 -6.80
N PRO A 59 -0.02 5.35 -7.52
CA PRO A 59 0.18 6.68 -6.96
C PRO A 59 -1.14 7.41 -6.80
N ASN A 60 -1.31 8.12 -5.69
CA ASN A 60 -2.48 8.94 -5.42
C ASN A 60 -2.09 10.09 -4.51
N ASN A 61 -2.30 11.32 -4.98
CA ASN A 61 -1.88 12.51 -4.25
C ASN A 61 -2.72 12.80 -3.00
N ARG A 62 -3.80 12.07 -2.78
CA ARG A 62 -4.60 12.17 -1.56
C ARG A 62 -3.97 11.42 -0.39
N VAL A 63 -3.03 10.51 -0.67
CA VAL A 63 -2.32 9.78 0.37
C VAL A 63 -1.18 10.65 0.88
N ILE A 64 -1.11 10.82 2.19
CA ILE A 64 -0.08 11.62 2.84
C ILE A 64 1.29 10.95 2.63
N VAL A 65 2.33 11.74 2.43
CA VAL A 65 3.71 11.24 2.34
C VAL A 65 4.04 10.40 3.58
N ASN A 66 4.80 9.36 3.41
CA ASN A 66 5.17 8.39 4.46
C ASN A 66 4.01 7.53 4.95
N HIS A 67 2.95 7.43 4.15
CA HIS A 67 1.82 6.56 4.46
C HIS A 67 1.45 5.74 3.23
N PHE A 68 0.85 4.57 3.49
CA PHE A 68 0.24 3.73 2.46
C PHE A 68 -1.22 3.53 2.81
N TRP A 69 -2.07 3.56 1.80
CA TRP A 69 -3.49 3.26 1.95
C TRP A 69 -3.76 1.90 1.32
N LEU A 70 -4.05 0.90 2.15
CA LEU A 70 -4.35 -0.45 1.68
C LEU A 70 -5.87 -0.60 1.68
N GLU A 71 -6.44 -0.69 0.48
CA GLU A 71 -7.88 -0.62 0.29
C GLU A 71 -8.56 -1.95 0.62
N PHE A 72 -9.69 -1.89 1.34
CA PHE A 72 -10.51 -3.06 1.57
C PHE A 72 -11.17 -3.48 0.26
N ILE A 73 -11.42 -4.80 0.12
CA ILE A 73 -12.18 -5.31 -1.01
C ILE A 73 -13.60 -4.76 -0.93
N SER A 74 -14.08 -4.21 -2.05
CA SER A 74 -15.41 -3.68 -2.20
C SER A 74 -16.31 -4.79 -2.74
N GLU A 75 -17.37 -5.12 -2.03
CA GLU A 75 -18.36 -6.10 -2.48
C GLU A 75 -19.56 -5.42 -3.15
#